data_5918dc9e864d901b21586c20f910f507
#
_entry.id   5918dc9e864d901b21586c20f910f507
#
_cell.length_a   1.000
_cell.length_b   1.000
_cell.length_c   1.000
_cell.angle_alpha   90.00
_cell.angle_beta   90.00
_cell.angle_gamma   90.00
#
_symmetry.space_group_name_H-M   'P 1'
#
loop_
_entity.id
_entity.type
_entity.pdbx_description
1 polymer ?
#
loop_
_entity_poly.entity_id
_entity_poly.type
_entity_poly.pdbx_seq_one_letter_code
_entity_poly.pdbx_strand_id
1 'polypeptide(L)'
;MKLTKKRGILYLIADCRSGLAPNEEALAAGVDYLQLREKDLSSAEYLRNAKAVKALCLNYRTPLIINDRIDMGLRCGADGVHLGQTEAPVCDARRLLGESRI
;
A
#
# COMPACT_ATOMS: atom_id res chain seq x y z
N MET A 1 -5.05 -0.84 -12.13
CA MET A 1 -3.66 -1.27 -11.86
C MET A 1 -2.72 -0.39 -12.67
N LYS A 2 -1.70 0.11 -12.03
CA LYS A 2 -0.74 1.01 -12.67
C LYS A 2 0.68 0.65 -12.25
N LEU A 3 1.56 0.41 -13.24
CA LEU A 3 2.97 0.12 -13.01
C LEU A 3 3.80 1.34 -13.34
N THR A 4 4.71 1.70 -12.46
CA THR A 4 5.64 2.80 -12.65
C THR A 4 7.05 2.29 -12.40
N LYS A 5 7.95 2.54 -13.35
CA LYS A 5 9.36 2.18 -13.19
C LYS A 5 10.18 3.44 -13.02
N LYS A 6 10.98 3.49 -11.95
CA LYS A 6 11.88 4.61 -11.68
C LYS A 6 13.18 4.05 -11.13
N ARG A 7 14.31 4.39 -11.82
CA ARG A 7 15.67 3.95 -11.42
C ARG A 7 15.79 2.43 -11.29
N GLY A 8 15.12 1.69 -12.21
CA GLY A 8 15.15 0.23 -12.16
C GLY A 8 14.21 -0.42 -11.17
N ILE A 9 13.41 0.38 -10.45
CA ILE A 9 12.45 -0.10 -9.47
C ILE A 9 11.07 -0.16 -10.11
N LEU A 10 10.37 -1.28 -9.94
CA LEU A 10 8.97 -1.43 -10.35
C LEU A 10 8.07 -1.14 -9.18
N TYR A 11 7.23 -0.13 -9.34
CA TYR A 11 6.29 0.32 -8.33
C TYR A 11 4.87 0.14 -8.85
N LEU A 12 4.08 -0.68 -8.17
CA LEU A 12 2.70 -0.97 -8.57
C LEU A 12 1.73 -0.16 -7.72
N ILE A 13 0.82 0.57 -8.38
CA ILE A 13 -0.32 1.20 -7.70
C ILE A 13 -1.55 0.39 -8.08
N ALA A 14 -2.23 -0.16 -7.08
CA ALA A 14 -3.29 -1.13 -7.30
C ALA A 14 -4.49 -0.90 -6.39
N ASP A 15 -5.60 -1.51 -6.76
CA ASP A 15 -6.79 -1.61 -5.92
C ASP A 15 -7.28 -3.06 -5.92
N CYS A 16 -8.35 -3.33 -5.19
CA CYS A 16 -8.94 -4.67 -5.13
C CYS A 16 -10.23 -4.76 -5.95
N ARG A 17 -10.45 -3.81 -6.85
CA ARG A 17 -11.68 -3.75 -7.64
C ARG A 17 -11.92 -5.01 -8.46
N SER A 18 -10.87 -5.61 -8.98
CA SER A 18 -10.93 -6.83 -9.78
C SER A 18 -10.52 -8.07 -8.98
N GLY A 19 -10.59 -8.00 -7.66
CA GLY A 19 -10.18 -9.09 -6.78
C GLY A 19 -8.69 -9.06 -6.46
N LEU A 20 -8.20 -10.09 -5.80
CA LEU A 20 -6.80 -10.18 -5.39
C LEU A 20 -5.89 -10.80 -6.45
N ALA A 21 -6.44 -11.59 -7.37
CA ALA A 21 -5.62 -12.33 -8.34
C ALA A 21 -4.70 -11.45 -9.19
N PRO A 22 -5.15 -10.30 -9.76
CA PRO A 22 -4.24 -9.44 -10.51
C PRO A 22 -3.09 -8.91 -9.67
N ASN A 23 -3.34 -8.61 -8.40
CA ASN A 23 -2.32 -8.12 -7.50
C ASN A 23 -1.30 -9.22 -7.19
N GLU A 24 -1.77 -10.44 -6.98
CA GLU A 24 -0.89 -11.56 -6.73
C GLU A 24 -0.01 -11.86 -7.95
N GLU A 25 -0.58 -11.79 -9.15
CA GLU A 25 0.19 -11.98 -10.38
C GLU A 25 1.32 -10.95 -10.51
N ALA A 26 1.03 -9.70 -10.17
CA ALA A 26 2.04 -8.65 -10.21
C ALA A 26 3.14 -8.88 -9.18
N LEU A 27 2.77 -9.30 -7.97
CA LEU A 27 3.74 -9.62 -6.92
C LEU A 27 4.63 -10.78 -7.34
N ALA A 28 4.05 -11.82 -7.94
CA ALA A 28 4.80 -12.97 -8.43
C ALA A 28 5.74 -12.57 -9.56
N ALA A 29 5.39 -11.56 -10.34
CA ALA A 29 6.23 -11.06 -11.43
C ALA A 29 7.43 -10.23 -10.92
N GLY A 30 7.47 -9.89 -9.63
CA GLY A 30 8.63 -9.27 -9.02
C GLY A 30 8.58 -7.75 -8.90
N VAL A 31 7.40 -7.16 -8.68
CA VAL A 31 7.33 -5.73 -8.37
C VAL A 31 8.06 -5.46 -7.06
N ASP A 32 8.70 -4.30 -6.96
CA ASP A 32 9.50 -3.96 -5.79
C ASP A 32 8.68 -3.34 -4.67
N TYR A 33 7.60 -2.66 -5.01
CA TYR A 33 6.68 -2.03 -4.06
C TYR A 33 5.26 -2.16 -4.55
N LEU A 34 4.30 -2.33 -3.65
CA LEU A 34 2.89 -2.26 -3.98
C LEU A 34 2.25 -1.16 -3.14
N GLN A 35 1.62 -0.18 -3.80
CA GLN A 35 0.81 0.82 -3.12
C GLN A 35 -0.66 0.48 -3.32
N LEU A 36 -1.38 0.31 -2.23
CA LEU A 36 -2.82 0.11 -2.26
C LEU A 36 -3.50 1.48 -2.26
N ARG A 37 -4.26 1.74 -3.31
CA ARG A 37 -5.03 2.97 -3.47
C ARG A 37 -6.48 2.61 -3.75
N GLU A 38 -7.30 2.71 -2.73
CA GLU A 38 -8.73 2.43 -2.83
C GLU A 38 -9.51 3.74 -2.74
N LYS A 39 -10.59 3.86 -3.53
CA LYS A 39 -11.47 5.01 -3.50
C LYS A 39 -12.89 4.55 -3.20
N ASP A 40 -13.66 5.42 -2.54
CA ASP A 40 -15.10 5.23 -2.31
C ASP A 40 -15.44 3.98 -1.51
N LEU A 41 -14.54 3.54 -0.64
CA LEU A 41 -14.80 2.44 0.27
C LEU A 41 -14.99 2.95 1.69
N SER A 42 -15.83 2.23 2.46
CA SER A 42 -15.91 2.47 3.88
C SER A 42 -14.58 2.10 4.54
N SER A 43 -14.34 2.61 5.76
CA SER A 43 -13.14 2.27 6.50
C SER A 43 -13.04 0.76 6.75
N ALA A 44 -14.16 0.10 7.02
CA ALA A 44 -14.17 -1.34 7.26
C ALA A 44 -13.80 -2.12 6.00
N GLU A 45 -14.32 -1.72 4.85
CA GLU A 45 -14.00 -2.36 3.58
C GLU A 45 -12.54 -2.15 3.21
N TYR A 46 -12.06 -0.91 3.37
CA TYR A 46 -10.66 -0.57 3.10
C TYR A 46 -9.74 -1.43 3.97
N LEU A 47 -10.02 -1.50 5.26
CA LEU A 47 -9.18 -2.27 6.19
C LEU A 47 -9.16 -3.75 5.84
N ARG A 48 -10.32 -4.31 5.45
CA ARG A 48 -10.40 -5.71 5.03
C ARG A 48 -9.52 -5.96 3.81
N ASN A 49 -9.60 -5.09 2.81
CA ASN A 49 -8.79 -5.20 1.60
C ASN A 49 -7.30 -5.01 1.92
N ALA A 50 -6.99 -4.02 2.77
CA ALA A 50 -5.60 -3.74 3.14
C ALA A 50 -4.96 -4.94 3.87
N LYS A 51 -5.70 -5.59 4.75
CA LYS A 51 -5.19 -6.77 5.45
C LYS A 51 -4.96 -7.94 4.49
N ALA A 52 -5.87 -8.14 3.53
CA ALA A 52 -5.73 -9.19 2.55
C ALA A 52 -4.51 -8.95 1.65
N VAL A 53 -4.33 -7.72 1.20
CA VAL A 53 -3.18 -7.34 0.36
C VAL A 53 -1.88 -7.44 1.17
N LYS A 54 -1.90 -7.06 2.44
CA LYS A 54 -0.71 -7.19 3.31
C LYS A 54 -0.28 -8.64 3.42
N ALA A 55 -1.23 -9.56 3.57
CA ALA A 55 -0.91 -11.00 3.63
C ALA A 55 -0.24 -11.47 2.35
N LEU A 56 -0.74 -11.04 1.19
CA LEU A 56 -0.10 -11.36 -0.09
C LEU A 56 1.31 -10.77 -0.18
N CYS A 57 1.46 -9.50 0.21
CA CYS A 57 2.75 -8.84 0.16
C CYS A 57 3.78 -9.55 1.04
N LEU A 58 3.38 -10.04 2.20
CA LEU A 58 4.27 -10.81 3.08
C LEU A 58 4.76 -12.09 2.39
N ASN A 59 3.88 -12.79 1.68
CA ASN A 59 4.26 -14.00 0.97
C ASN A 59 5.32 -13.76 -0.10
N TYR A 60 5.31 -12.60 -0.71
CA TYR A 60 6.25 -12.24 -1.78
C TYR A 60 7.37 -11.31 -1.31
N ARG A 61 7.39 -10.99 0.00
CA ARG A 61 8.39 -10.11 0.60
C ARG A 61 8.43 -8.74 -0.06
N THR A 62 7.25 -8.24 -0.45
CA THR A 62 7.10 -6.94 -1.12
C THR A 62 6.56 -5.94 -0.12
N PRO A 63 7.21 -4.78 0.08
CA PRO A 63 6.67 -3.74 0.97
C PRO A 63 5.32 -3.23 0.48
N LEU A 64 4.40 -3.05 1.44
CA LEU A 64 3.08 -2.49 1.18
C LEU A 64 3.04 -1.03 1.61
N ILE A 65 2.60 -0.17 0.70
CA ILE A 65 2.41 1.26 0.93
C ILE A 65 0.90 1.53 0.88
N ILE A 66 0.38 2.25 1.85
CA ILE A 66 -1.04 2.65 1.88
C ILE A 66 -1.17 4.09 1.42
N ASN A 67 -2.11 4.35 0.52
CA ASN A 67 -2.35 5.69 -0.01
C ASN A 67 -3.24 6.51 0.93
N ASP A 68 -2.77 7.68 1.34
CA ASP A 68 -3.52 8.74 2.03
C ASP A 68 -4.16 8.38 3.39
N ARG A 69 -3.98 7.20 3.91
CA ARG A 69 -4.65 6.77 5.14
C ARG A 69 -3.65 6.22 6.15
N ILE A 70 -3.12 7.12 6.99
CA ILE A 70 -2.17 6.75 8.06
C ILE A 70 -2.81 5.71 8.99
N ASP A 71 -4.08 5.93 9.35
CA ASP A 71 -4.82 5.03 10.23
C ASP A 71 -4.90 3.61 9.66
N MET A 72 -5.16 3.49 8.37
CA MET A 72 -5.21 2.18 7.71
C MET A 72 -3.83 1.54 7.62
N GLY A 73 -2.81 2.35 7.36
CA GLY A 73 -1.43 1.86 7.34
C GLY A 73 -1.02 1.26 8.68
N LEU A 74 -1.38 1.91 9.78
CA LEU A 74 -1.10 1.39 11.11
C LEU A 74 -1.87 0.12 11.41
N ARG A 75 -3.16 0.09 11.07
CA ARG A 75 -4.03 -1.05 11.38
C ARG A 75 -3.68 -2.31 10.60
N CYS A 76 -3.28 -2.17 9.35
CA CYS A 76 -2.94 -3.34 8.52
C CYS A 76 -1.46 -3.72 8.60
N GLY A 77 -0.65 -2.94 9.30
CA GLY A 77 0.78 -3.21 9.43
C GLY A 77 1.57 -2.89 8.17
N ALA A 78 1.14 -1.89 7.41
CA ALA A 78 1.85 -1.49 6.20
C ALA A 78 3.27 -1.03 6.49
N ASP A 79 4.11 -1.14 5.48
CA ASP A 79 5.52 -0.72 5.58
C ASP A 79 5.69 0.79 5.40
N GLY A 80 4.69 1.46 4.83
CA GLY A 80 4.73 2.90 4.65
C GLY A 80 3.41 3.47 4.20
N VAL A 81 3.38 4.78 4.05
CA VAL A 81 2.19 5.52 3.64
C VAL A 81 2.61 6.57 2.61
N HIS A 82 1.82 6.71 1.55
CA HIS A 82 1.97 7.77 0.57
C HIS A 82 0.95 8.86 0.86
N LEU A 83 1.41 10.09 1.09
CA LEU A 83 0.55 11.21 1.46
C LEU A 83 0.36 12.18 0.30
N GLY A 84 -0.89 12.62 0.10
CA GLY A 84 -1.18 13.71 -0.81
C GLY A 84 -0.92 15.06 -0.15
N GLN A 85 -1.06 16.14 -0.93
CA GLN A 85 -0.79 17.49 -0.44
C GLN A 85 -1.76 17.96 0.63
N THR A 86 -2.97 17.42 0.64
CA THR A 86 -4.01 17.80 1.59
C THR A 86 -4.05 16.92 2.84
N GLU A 87 -3.16 15.94 2.91
CA GLU A 87 -3.09 15.03 4.04
C GLU A 87 -2.15 15.57 5.13
N ALA A 88 -1.99 14.80 6.21
CA ALA A 88 -1.13 15.18 7.31
C ALA A 88 0.30 15.45 6.84
N PRO A 89 1.00 16.43 7.44
CA PRO A 89 2.40 16.66 7.10
C PRO A 89 3.25 15.40 7.28
N VAL A 90 4.27 15.27 6.44
CA VAL A 90 5.14 14.09 6.46
C VAL A 90 5.77 13.89 7.85
N CYS A 91 6.14 14.96 8.53
CA CYS A 91 6.73 14.86 9.87
C CYS A 91 5.76 14.24 10.88
N ASP A 92 4.47 14.55 10.78
CA ASP A 92 3.46 13.96 11.66
C ASP A 92 3.24 12.48 11.32
N ALA A 93 3.21 12.15 10.02
CA ALA A 93 3.12 10.76 9.60
C ALA A 93 4.30 9.94 10.09
N ARG A 94 5.51 10.49 9.97
CA ARG A 94 6.72 9.81 10.44
C ARG A 94 6.68 9.58 11.95
N ARG A 95 6.16 10.55 12.69
CA ARG A 95 6.02 10.42 14.14
C ARG A 95 5.08 9.27 14.51
N LEU A 96 3.96 9.14 13.80
CA LEU A 96 2.97 8.10 14.07
C LEU A 96 3.42 6.72 13.62
N LEU A 97 4.12 6.64 12.49
CA LEU A 97 4.52 5.35 11.90
C LEU A 97 5.86 4.83 12.42
N GLY A 98 6.70 5.74 12.93
CA GLY A 98 8.06 5.38 13.33
C GLY A 98 9.04 5.45 12.17
N GLU A 99 10.32 5.46 12.50
CA GLU A 99 11.37 5.66 11.49
C GLU A 99 11.60 4.45 10.59
N SER A 100 11.20 3.26 11.04
CA SER A 100 11.38 2.02 10.28
C SER A 100 10.39 1.85 9.14
N ARG A 101 9.35 2.71 9.06
CA ARG A 101 8.36 2.66 7.99
C ARG A 101 8.66 3.69 6.92
N ILE A 102 8.26 3.35 5.71
CA ILE A 102 8.54 4.16 4.52
C ILE A 102 7.60 5.37 4.40
#